data_f83ad6eb1941bb2bb703d3dbd2e2a376
#
_entry.id   f83ad6eb1941bb2bb703d3dbd2e2a376
#
_cell.length_a   1.000
_cell.length_b   1.000
_cell.length_c   1.000
_cell.angle_alpha   90.00
_cell.angle_beta   90.00
_cell.angle_gamma   90.00
#
_symmetry.space_group_name_H-M   'P 1'
#
loop_
_entity.id
_entity.type
_entity.pdbx_description
1 polymer ?
#
loop_
_entity_poly.entity_id
_entity_poly.type
_entity_poly.pdbx_seq_one_letter_code
_entity_poly.pdbx_strand_id
1 'polypeptide(L)'
;MGYTADVGNRTEGINGLWLFGRKTIYSSVDVIDESNVIEQVNAAMSIHIQNLLAEDYLYWYRRGIAPILDRHKIVRPEINNKIREGSGIADAITTFKDGYFLTQPAFYTSRKENAQDKVDALNEYLYLSGKHDADNEVVDWFHTVGKAALFVRSTDNNDKPVEAYALDPRSAFVVYSMKPDREPIMGCYTVVDGENVKIDVFTKERIFRVSGSVAGEIISSYPNYTATAVSIDKVEPNPLGEIPIIEYQYNSVGMGCYENALSLLDFLDDLSSNRGDAVAQFVQSLLVFYNCELPNGDDGESITVREIRESGALFLKSFGENKADLKEISSQLDQTQTQVLVDYVYGQIQRICAMPLVQEGRTYDATGTAAIVNSGWFQADVAARNTEDLFKKSNRRFDEIFCKILRKKGLLDIKPTEFELNFVRNETANIQSKAQAFQTLMQAGMHPELAAAKSGVSNDPVADIKMSEPYIKMVWGDPTKVDAVEEQTNGRGEARIVESDGENRSNISGAV
;
A
#
# COMPACT_ATOMS: atom_id res chain seq x y z
N MET A 1 -17.81 -0.06 23.47
CA MET A 1 -18.81 0.91 23.97
C MET A 1 -18.19 2.28 24.03
N GLY A 2 -18.80 3.29 23.45
CA GLY A 2 -18.58 4.68 23.81
C GLY A 2 -17.79 5.60 22.86
N TYR A 3 -17.29 5.14 21.71
CA TYR A 3 -16.58 6.03 20.77
C TYR A 3 -17.39 6.49 19.55
N THR A 4 -18.63 6.09 19.42
CA THR A 4 -19.42 6.38 18.21
C THR A 4 -20.21 7.69 18.27
N ALA A 5 -20.45 8.29 19.44
CA ALA A 5 -21.31 9.48 19.57
C ALA A 5 -20.61 10.80 19.24
N ASP A 6 -19.27 10.86 19.36
CA ASP A 6 -18.53 12.13 19.23
C ASP A 6 -17.86 12.32 17.84
N VAL A 7 -17.83 11.27 17.06
CA VAL A 7 -17.18 11.27 15.74
C VAL A 7 -18.12 11.76 14.63
N GLY A 8 -19.44 11.60 14.81
CA GLY A 8 -20.44 12.03 13.84
C GLY A 8 -20.38 13.55 13.52
N ASN A 9 -20.07 14.37 14.51
CA ASN A 9 -19.97 15.82 14.31
C ASN A 9 -18.65 16.28 13.68
N ARG A 10 -17.61 15.42 13.64
CA ARG A 10 -16.31 15.77 13.05
C ARG A 10 -16.23 15.46 11.56
N THR A 11 -17.18 14.71 11.03
CA THR A 11 -17.25 14.31 9.62
C THR A 11 -18.11 15.22 8.75
N GLU A 12 -18.74 16.27 9.30
CA GLU A 12 -19.58 17.20 8.54
C GLU A 12 -18.83 17.92 7.40
N GLY A 13 -17.49 18.01 7.50
CA GLY A 13 -16.62 18.54 6.44
C GLY A 13 -16.31 17.58 5.30
N ILE A 14 -16.61 16.28 5.45
CA ILE A 14 -16.27 15.22 4.49
C ILE A 14 -17.54 14.44 4.11
N ASN A 15 -18.64 15.13 3.84
CA ASN A 15 -19.91 14.55 3.36
C ASN A 15 -20.41 13.34 4.18
N GLY A 16 -20.12 13.27 5.48
CA GLY A 16 -20.54 12.17 6.34
C GLY A 16 -19.79 10.85 6.16
N LEU A 17 -18.72 10.82 5.35
CA LEU A 17 -17.91 9.62 5.14
C LEU A 17 -17.11 9.24 6.39
N TRP A 18 -17.04 7.95 6.66
CA TRP A 18 -16.22 7.40 7.73
C TRP A 18 -14.79 7.15 7.24
N LEU A 19 -13.90 8.14 7.40
CA LEU A 19 -12.49 8.08 7.01
C LEU A 19 -11.57 7.84 8.22
N PHE A 20 -11.95 6.93 9.13
CA PHE A 20 -11.17 6.56 10.32
C PHE A 20 -10.86 5.06 10.34
N GLY A 21 -10.62 4.49 9.18
CA GLY A 21 -10.40 3.07 8.96
C GLY A 21 -11.70 2.31 8.67
N ARG A 22 -11.55 1.01 8.39
CA ARG A 22 -12.67 0.15 7.99
C ARG A 22 -13.20 -0.58 9.20
N LYS A 23 -14.51 -0.55 9.38
CA LYS A 23 -15.19 -1.27 10.46
C LYS A 23 -15.07 -2.78 10.22
N THR A 24 -14.69 -3.52 11.25
CA THR A 24 -14.80 -4.98 11.23
C THR A 24 -16.24 -5.37 11.54
N ILE A 25 -16.77 -6.30 10.77
CA ILE A 25 -18.15 -6.75 10.90
C ILE A 25 -18.21 -7.95 11.84
N TYR A 26 -19.00 -7.87 12.88
CA TYR A 26 -19.18 -8.92 13.86
C TYR A 26 -20.61 -9.39 13.93
N SER A 27 -20.80 -10.68 14.22
CA SER A 27 -22.10 -11.26 14.56
C SER A 27 -22.06 -11.92 15.93
N SER A 28 -23.16 -11.81 16.65
CA SER A 28 -23.38 -12.53 17.92
C SER A 28 -23.81 -13.98 17.71
N VAL A 29 -24.18 -14.34 16.47
CA VAL A 29 -24.62 -15.70 16.11
C VAL A 29 -23.41 -16.48 15.63
N ASP A 30 -23.19 -17.66 16.19
CA ASP A 30 -22.03 -18.51 15.86
C ASP A 30 -22.28 -19.41 14.64
N VAL A 31 -23.53 -19.77 14.38
CA VAL A 31 -23.91 -20.67 13.27
C VAL A 31 -24.91 -19.99 12.37
N ILE A 32 -24.58 -19.93 11.10
CA ILE A 32 -25.45 -19.39 10.06
C ILE A 32 -26.16 -20.54 9.36
N ASP A 33 -27.48 -20.49 9.40
CA ASP A 33 -28.38 -21.46 8.76
C ASP A 33 -29.48 -20.77 7.94
N GLU A 34 -30.35 -21.57 7.34
CA GLU A 34 -31.46 -21.06 6.50
C GLU A 34 -32.45 -20.14 7.24
N SER A 35 -32.53 -20.27 8.56
CA SER A 35 -33.47 -19.49 9.38
C SER A 35 -32.96 -18.07 9.68
N ASN A 36 -31.65 -17.86 9.70
CA ASN A 36 -31.05 -16.61 10.16
C ASN A 36 -30.16 -15.91 9.10
N VAL A 37 -29.78 -16.58 8.01
CA VAL A 37 -28.82 -16.05 7.02
C VAL A 37 -29.26 -14.70 6.45
N ILE A 38 -30.53 -14.49 6.14
CA ILE A 38 -31.04 -13.23 5.58
C ILE A 38 -30.88 -12.09 6.59
N GLU A 39 -31.22 -12.31 7.84
CA GLU A 39 -31.07 -11.32 8.92
C GLU A 39 -29.62 -10.97 9.15
N GLN A 40 -28.74 -11.97 9.23
CA GLN A 40 -27.32 -11.76 9.47
C GLN A 40 -26.62 -11.07 8.28
N VAL A 41 -27.00 -11.40 7.05
CA VAL A 41 -26.49 -10.72 5.84
C VAL A 41 -26.94 -9.26 5.86
N ASN A 42 -28.20 -8.96 6.14
CA ASN A 42 -28.70 -7.58 6.19
C ASN A 42 -28.03 -6.75 7.29
N ALA A 43 -27.81 -7.33 8.47
CA ALA A 43 -27.07 -6.69 9.54
C ALA A 43 -25.62 -6.40 9.13
N ALA A 44 -24.95 -7.34 8.47
CA ALA A 44 -23.60 -7.17 7.96
C ALA A 44 -23.52 -6.14 6.83
N MET A 45 -24.46 -6.17 5.88
CA MET A 45 -24.54 -5.20 4.77
C MET A 45 -24.67 -3.77 5.26
N SER A 46 -25.43 -3.52 6.33
CA SER A 46 -25.57 -2.16 6.89
C SER A 46 -24.24 -1.54 7.36
N ILE A 47 -23.31 -2.38 7.84
CA ILE A 47 -21.97 -1.96 8.23
C ILE A 47 -21.05 -1.90 7.00
N HIS A 48 -21.16 -2.91 6.11
CA HIS A 48 -20.35 -2.95 4.89
C HIS A 48 -20.57 -1.75 3.99
N ILE A 49 -21.81 -1.28 3.82
CA ILE A 49 -22.10 -0.07 3.03
C ILE A 49 -21.35 1.16 3.55
N GLN A 50 -21.17 1.30 4.88
CA GLN A 50 -20.38 2.40 5.43
C GLN A 50 -18.90 2.28 5.06
N ASN A 51 -18.35 1.06 5.05
CA ASN A 51 -17.00 0.81 4.56
C ASN A 51 -16.88 1.09 3.06
N LEU A 52 -17.82 0.57 2.28
CA LEU A 52 -17.89 0.72 0.84
C LEU A 52 -17.85 2.19 0.40
N LEU A 53 -18.63 3.06 1.07
CA LEU A 53 -18.63 4.50 0.77
C LEU A 53 -17.24 5.12 0.95
N ALA A 54 -16.54 4.77 2.02
CA ALA A 54 -15.19 5.27 2.27
C ALA A 54 -14.15 4.64 1.31
N GLU A 55 -14.28 3.36 1.00
CA GLU A 55 -13.43 2.65 0.04
C GLU A 55 -13.58 3.22 -1.37
N ASP A 56 -14.82 3.50 -1.78
CA ASP A 56 -15.12 4.11 -3.08
C ASP A 56 -14.56 5.53 -3.17
N TYR A 57 -14.71 6.34 -2.11
CA TYR A 57 -14.12 7.68 -2.06
C TYR A 57 -12.60 7.63 -2.25
N LEU A 58 -11.88 6.78 -1.50
CA LEU A 58 -10.44 6.64 -1.61
C LEU A 58 -10.02 6.13 -3.00
N TYR A 59 -10.72 5.14 -3.52
CA TYR A 59 -10.47 4.58 -4.83
C TYR A 59 -10.53 5.64 -5.94
N TRP A 60 -11.56 6.50 -5.92
CA TRP A 60 -11.72 7.56 -6.91
C TRP A 60 -10.81 8.76 -6.64
N TYR A 61 -10.51 9.07 -5.38
CA TYR A 61 -9.54 10.10 -5.02
C TYR A 61 -8.18 9.84 -5.66
N ARG A 62 -7.64 8.63 -5.50
CA ARG A 62 -6.40 8.20 -6.15
C ARG A 62 -6.46 8.35 -7.68
N ARG A 63 -7.61 8.19 -8.29
CA ARG A 63 -7.83 8.33 -9.75
C ARG A 63 -8.15 9.75 -10.20
N GLY A 64 -8.04 10.72 -9.32
CA GLY A 64 -8.15 12.13 -9.67
C GLY A 64 -9.53 12.73 -9.45
N ILE A 65 -10.47 12.04 -8.82
CA ILE A 65 -11.74 12.63 -8.37
C ILE A 65 -11.53 13.14 -6.94
N ALA A 66 -11.00 14.36 -6.85
CA ALA A 66 -10.70 15.05 -5.59
C ALA A 66 -11.69 16.21 -5.36
N PRO A 67 -11.90 16.65 -4.09
CA PRO A 67 -12.82 17.73 -3.73
C PRO A 67 -12.55 19.05 -4.47
N ILE A 68 -11.33 19.28 -4.91
CA ILE A 68 -10.95 20.49 -5.68
C ILE A 68 -11.75 20.64 -6.97
N LEU A 69 -12.28 19.55 -7.54
CA LEU A 69 -13.11 19.60 -8.75
C LEU A 69 -14.43 20.34 -8.51
N ASP A 70 -14.94 20.35 -7.28
CA ASP A 70 -16.17 21.03 -6.88
C ASP A 70 -15.92 22.45 -6.42
N ARG A 71 -14.66 22.93 -6.53
CA ARG A 71 -14.29 24.29 -6.14
C ARG A 71 -15.02 25.31 -7.00
N HIS A 72 -15.68 26.26 -6.31
CA HIS A 72 -16.34 27.41 -6.91
C HIS A 72 -15.78 28.71 -6.36
N LYS A 73 -15.48 29.66 -7.24
CA LYS A 73 -15.08 31.02 -6.88
C LYS A 73 -16.24 32.00 -7.11
N ILE A 74 -16.47 32.87 -6.14
CA ILE A 74 -17.46 33.95 -6.24
C ILE A 74 -16.88 35.15 -7.00
N VAL A 75 -15.57 35.43 -6.77
CA VAL A 75 -14.88 36.56 -7.41
C VAL A 75 -14.07 36.02 -8.59
N ARG A 76 -14.34 36.54 -9.78
CA ARG A 76 -13.74 36.15 -11.06
C ARG A 76 -13.85 34.61 -11.30
N PRO A 77 -15.08 34.11 -11.45
CA PRO A 77 -15.33 32.68 -11.65
C PRO A 77 -14.65 32.10 -12.91
N GLU A 78 -14.28 32.97 -13.87
CA GLU A 78 -13.53 32.62 -15.08
C GLU A 78 -12.08 32.21 -14.80
N ILE A 79 -11.52 32.61 -13.66
CA ILE A 79 -10.19 32.22 -13.19
C ILE A 79 -10.37 31.27 -12.00
N ASN A 80 -10.58 30.01 -12.30
CA ASN A 80 -10.82 28.98 -11.29
C ASN A 80 -10.10 27.69 -11.71
N ASN A 81 -8.78 27.69 -11.53
CA ASN A 81 -7.96 26.50 -11.78
C ASN A 81 -8.30 25.42 -10.76
N LYS A 82 -8.35 24.17 -11.22
CA LYS A 82 -8.64 22.97 -10.43
C LYS A 82 -7.50 21.98 -10.61
N ILE A 83 -6.38 22.26 -9.95
CA ILE A 83 -5.16 21.44 -10.03
C ILE A 83 -5.28 20.32 -9.01
N ARG A 84 -5.09 19.08 -9.47
CA ARG A 84 -5.24 17.84 -8.70
C ARG A 84 -3.86 17.26 -8.36
N GLU A 85 -3.04 18.01 -7.64
CA GLU A 85 -1.70 17.59 -7.25
C GLU A 85 -1.76 16.50 -6.17
N GLY A 86 -2.68 16.65 -5.19
CA GLY A 86 -2.85 15.74 -4.07
C GLY A 86 -3.24 14.33 -4.51
N SER A 87 -4.13 14.19 -5.49
CA SER A 87 -4.49 12.86 -6.02
C SER A 87 -3.32 12.20 -6.76
N GLY A 88 -2.50 12.97 -7.48
CA GLY A 88 -1.28 12.47 -8.10
C GLY A 88 -0.25 11.98 -7.07
N ILE A 89 -0.11 12.72 -5.96
CA ILE A 89 0.74 12.32 -4.84
C ILE A 89 0.19 11.06 -4.15
N ALA A 90 -1.13 10.95 -3.96
CA ALA A 90 -1.76 9.76 -3.40
C ALA A 90 -1.49 8.51 -4.24
N ASP A 91 -1.55 8.63 -5.57
CA ASP A 91 -1.20 7.55 -6.49
C ASP A 91 0.30 7.20 -6.41
N ALA A 92 1.18 8.20 -6.37
CA ALA A 92 2.63 7.98 -6.22
C ALA A 92 2.98 7.27 -4.90
N ILE A 93 2.33 7.64 -3.77
CA ILE A 93 2.50 6.98 -2.47
C ILE A 93 2.08 5.52 -2.56
N THR A 94 0.92 5.23 -3.15
CA THR A 94 0.40 3.87 -3.27
C THR A 94 1.31 3.02 -4.16
N THR A 95 1.66 3.51 -5.34
CA THR A 95 2.56 2.83 -6.29
C THR A 95 3.92 2.53 -5.66
N PHE A 96 4.49 3.47 -4.90
CA PHE A 96 5.73 3.23 -4.17
C PHE A 96 5.59 2.10 -3.16
N LYS A 97 4.51 2.13 -2.35
CA LYS A 97 4.28 1.12 -1.31
C LYS A 97 4.03 -0.27 -1.88
N ASP A 98 3.28 -0.36 -2.99
CA ASP A 98 3.05 -1.62 -3.69
C ASP A 98 4.36 -2.23 -4.17
N GLY A 99 5.16 -1.43 -4.90
CA GLY A 99 6.45 -1.88 -5.41
C GLY A 99 7.49 -2.16 -4.33
N TYR A 100 7.42 -1.46 -3.19
CA TYR A 100 8.31 -1.72 -2.06
C TYR A 100 7.91 -2.94 -1.24
N PHE A 101 6.62 -3.22 -1.12
CA PHE A 101 6.09 -4.35 -0.35
C PHE A 101 6.25 -5.68 -1.08
N LEU A 102 5.89 -5.76 -2.37
CA LEU A 102 6.02 -6.93 -3.23
C LEU A 102 6.95 -6.66 -4.41
N THR A 103 8.23 -6.44 -4.11
CA THR A 103 9.26 -6.28 -5.16
C THR A 103 9.43 -7.58 -5.98
N GLN A 104 9.28 -8.70 -5.32
CA GLN A 104 9.27 -10.04 -5.89
C GLN A 104 8.10 -10.83 -5.28
N PRO A 105 7.58 -11.84 -5.98
CA PRO A 105 6.57 -12.72 -5.43
C PRO A 105 6.99 -13.31 -4.08
N ALA A 106 6.09 -13.29 -3.11
CA ALA A 106 6.33 -13.94 -1.83
C ALA A 106 6.40 -15.47 -2.03
N PHE A 107 7.27 -16.14 -1.31
CA PHE A 107 7.48 -17.58 -1.42
C PHE A 107 7.62 -18.22 -0.05
N TYR A 108 7.44 -19.54 0.00
CA TYR A 108 7.59 -20.30 1.23
C TYR A 108 9.02 -20.83 1.40
N THR A 109 9.53 -20.76 2.63
CA THR A 109 10.77 -21.40 3.04
C THR A 109 10.49 -22.46 4.10
N SER A 110 11.35 -23.48 4.16
CA SER A 110 11.21 -24.56 5.12
C SER A 110 11.63 -24.12 6.52
N ARG A 111 10.83 -24.49 7.52
CA ARG A 111 11.19 -24.36 8.94
C ARG A 111 11.89 -25.60 9.50
N LYS A 112 11.91 -26.72 8.74
CA LYS A 112 12.47 -27.98 9.16
C LYS A 112 13.39 -28.52 8.07
N GLU A 113 14.56 -28.99 8.43
CA GLU A 113 15.54 -29.52 7.50
C GLU A 113 15.00 -30.65 6.56
N ASN A 114 14.05 -31.43 7.02
CA ASN A 114 13.47 -32.54 6.26
C ASN A 114 12.23 -32.20 5.44
N ALA A 115 11.83 -30.90 5.37
CA ALA A 115 10.62 -30.48 4.67
C ALA A 115 10.90 -29.71 3.38
N GLN A 116 12.17 -29.52 2.98
CA GLN A 116 12.54 -28.69 1.82
C GLN A 116 11.88 -29.18 0.53
N ASP A 117 11.96 -30.45 0.20
CA ASP A 117 11.37 -31.00 -1.03
C ASP A 117 9.85 -30.78 -1.10
N LYS A 118 9.18 -30.84 0.07
CA LYS A 118 7.74 -30.55 0.15
C LYS A 118 7.42 -29.07 -0.02
N VAL A 119 8.30 -28.19 0.49
CA VAL A 119 8.14 -26.74 0.36
C VAL A 119 8.40 -26.30 -1.07
N ASP A 120 9.36 -26.93 -1.75
CA ASP A 120 9.62 -26.68 -3.17
C ASP A 120 8.39 -27.07 -4.03
N ALA A 121 7.81 -28.26 -3.79
CA ALA A 121 6.57 -28.65 -4.43
C ALA A 121 5.39 -27.73 -4.08
N LEU A 122 5.32 -27.22 -2.83
CA LEU A 122 4.31 -26.25 -2.41
C LEU A 122 4.44 -24.94 -3.18
N ASN A 123 5.67 -24.45 -3.39
CA ASN A 123 5.93 -23.23 -4.17
C ASN A 123 5.55 -23.41 -5.66
N GLU A 124 5.71 -24.59 -6.23
CA GLU A 124 5.24 -24.88 -7.60
C GLU A 124 3.70 -24.78 -7.68
N TYR A 125 2.98 -25.40 -6.74
CA TYR A 125 1.53 -25.27 -6.68
C TYR A 125 1.08 -23.83 -6.39
N LEU A 126 1.82 -23.07 -5.58
CA LEU A 126 1.57 -21.67 -5.32
C LEU A 126 1.67 -20.84 -6.60
N TYR A 127 2.72 -21.05 -7.37
CA TYR A 127 2.91 -20.38 -8.66
C TYR A 127 1.76 -20.68 -9.62
N LEU A 128 1.37 -21.96 -9.75
CA LEU A 128 0.29 -22.40 -10.64
C LEU A 128 -1.11 -21.89 -10.18
N SER A 129 -1.29 -21.59 -8.90
CA SER A 129 -2.57 -21.14 -8.34
C SER A 129 -2.99 -19.74 -8.79
N GLY A 130 -2.07 -18.93 -9.35
CA GLY A 130 -2.29 -17.51 -9.64
C GLY A 130 -2.23 -16.62 -8.40
N LYS A 131 -1.73 -17.16 -7.26
CA LYS A 131 -1.65 -16.42 -6.00
C LYS A 131 -0.76 -15.19 -6.10
N HIS A 132 0.33 -15.25 -6.88
CA HIS A 132 1.23 -14.11 -7.04
C HIS A 132 0.55 -12.91 -7.70
N ASP A 133 -0.23 -13.15 -8.76
CA ASP A 133 -0.97 -12.09 -9.42
C ASP A 133 -2.07 -11.54 -8.51
N ALA A 134 -2.79 -12.44 -7.83
CA ALA A 134 -3.80 -12.06 -6.85
C ALA A 134 -3.22 -11.28 -5.66
N ASP A 135 -2.00 -11.61 -5.19
CA ASP A 135 -1.33 -10.86 -4.12
C ASP A 135 -0.99 -9.43 -4.53
N ASN A 136 -0.55 -9.21 -5.76
CA ASN A 136 -0.31 -7.85 -6.27
C ASN A 136 -1.59 -7.01 -6.25
N GLU A 137 -2.72 -7.57 -6.68
CA GLU A 137 -4.01 -6.90 -6.64
C GLU A 137 -4.49 -6.67 -5.19
N VAL A 138 -4.33 -7.65 -4.31
CA VAL A 138 -4.66 -7.54 -2.88
C VAL A 138 -3.85 -6.42 -2.22
N VAL A 139 -2.57 -6.29 -2.58
CA VAL A 139 -1.67 -5.27 -2.04
C VAL A 139 -2.07 -3.87 -2.53
N ASP A 140 -2.37 -3.71 -3.83
CA ASP A 140 -2.89 -2.45 -4.38
C ASP A 140 -4.20 -2.04 -3.69
N TRP A 141 -5.12 -2.98 -3.49
CA TRP A 141 -6.38 -2.71 -2.80
C TRP A 141 -6.17 -2.28 -1.36
N PHE A 142 -5.42 -3.03 -0.53
CA PHE A 142 -5.31 -2.65 0.87
C PHE A 142 -4.48 -1.37 1.07
N HIS A 143 -3.51 -1.07 0.22
CA HIS A 143 -2.81 0.21 0.28
C HIS A 143 -3.75 1.37 -0.13
N THR A 144 -4.61 1.17 -1.11
CA THR A 144 -5.55 2.20 -1.56
C THR A 144 -6.65 2.45 -0.55
N VAL A 145 -7.38 1.41 -0.14
CA VAL A 145 -8.62 1.55 0.64
C VAL A 145 -8.54 0.98 2.07
N GLY A 146 -7.40 0.41 2.45
CA GLY A 146 -7.13 -0.09 3.79
C GLY A 146 -7.45 -1.57 4.00
N LYS A 147 -8.28 -2.18 3.16
CA LYS A 147 -8.66 -3.59 3.17
C LYS A 147 -8.66 -4.18 1.77
N ALA A 148 -8.51 -5.49 1.71
CA ALA A 148 -8.64 -6.29 0.49
C ALA A 148 -9.24 -7.65 0.82
N ALA A 149 -9.75 -8.33 -0.18
CA ALA A 149 -10.27 -9.68 -0.06
C ALA A 149 -9.64 -10.61 -1.10
N LEU A 150 -9.34 -11.84 -0.69
CA LEU A 150 -8.86 -12.91 -1.55
C LEU A 150 -9.88 -14.04 -1.55
N PHE A 151 -10.21 -14.56 -2.72
CA PHE A 151 -11.06 -15.73 -2.88
C PHE A 151 -10.23 -16.95 -3.27
N VAL A 152 -10.45 -18.08 -2.60
CA VAL A 152 -9.73 -19.32 -2.84
C VAL A 152 -10.72 -20.40 -3.31
N ARG A 153 -10.42 -21.01 -4.44
CA ARG A 153 -11.24 -22.09 -5.02
C ARG A 153 -10.45 -23.36 -5.23
N SER A 154 -11.06 -24.49 -4.90
CA SER A 154 -10.56 -25.81 -5.34
C SER A 154 -11.06 -26.10 -6.76
N THR A 155 -10.18 -26.59 -7.61
CA THR A 155 -10.51 -27.03 -8.98
C THR A 155 -10.48 -28.53 -9.08
N ASP A 156 -11.04 -29.11 -10.14
CA ASP A 156 -10.94 -30.55 -10.40
C ASP A 156 -9.61 -30.94 -11.09
N ASN A 157 -8.85 -29.97 -11.55
CA ASN A 157 -7.56 -30.20 -12.18
C ASN A 157 -6.47 -30.45 -11.12
N ASN A 158 -5.75 -31.55 -11.23
CA ASN A 158 -4.66 -31.90 -10.31
C ASN A 158 -3.38 -31.09 -10.57
N ASP A 159 -3.15 -30.63 -11.77
CA ASP A 159 -2.00 -29.79 -12.11
C ASP A 159 -2.17 -28.37 -11.54
N LYS A 160 -3.42 -27.90 -11.43
CA LYS A 160 -3.80 -26.63 -10.83
C LYS A 160 -4.90 -26.85 -9.79
N PRO A 161 -4.57 -27.45 -8.63
CA PRO A 161 -5.58 -27.87 -7.65
C PRO A 161 -6.28 -26.74 -6.92
N VAL A 162 -5.66 -25.57 -6.88
CA VAL A 162 -6.15 -24.38 -6.19
C VAL A 162 -6.05 -23.17 -7.13
N GLU A 163 -7.02 -22.31 -7.07
CA GLU A 163 -7.02 -21.00 -7.70
C GLU A 163 -7.28 -19.92 -6.66
N ALA A 164 -6.54 -18.82 -6.77
CA ALA A 164 -6.67 -17.65 -5.93
C ALA A 164 -7.00 -16.42 -6.80
N TYR A 165 -7.97 -15.62 -6.36
CA TYR A 165 -8.40 -14.40 -7.04
C TYR A 165 -8.52 -13.27 -6.04
N ALA A 166 -8.00 -12.10 -6.37
CA ALA A 166 -8.32 -10.89 -5.64
C ALA A 166 -9.78 -10.50 -5.90
N LEU A 167 -10.47 -10.06 -4.88
CA LEU A 167 -11.82 -9.52 -4.98
C LEU A 167 -11.80 -8.03 -4.65
N ASP A 168 -12.63 -7.27 -5.35
CA ASP A 168 -12.88 -5.88 -4.99
C ASP A 168 -13.47 -5.83 -3.57
N PRO A 169 -12.81 -5.16 -2.60
CA PRO A 169 -13.26 -5.08 -1.22
C PRO A 169 -14.64 -4.39 -1.09
N ARG A 170 -15.04 -3.58 -2.06
CA ARG A 170 -16.38 -2.97 -2.11
C ARG A 170 -17.48 -4.00 -2.36
N SER A 171 -17.12 -5.15 -2.91
CA SER A 171 -18.05 -6.25 -3.22
C SER A 171 -17.91 -7.46 -2.30
N ALA A 172 -16.84 -7.52 -1.49
CA ALA A 172 -16.55 -8.69 -0.66
C ALA A 172 -16.23 -8.29 0.78
N PHE A 173 -16.79 -9.03 1.73
CA PHE A 173 -16.52 -8.82 3.15
C PHE A 173 -16.63 -10.12 3.94
N VAL A 174 -16.02 -10.13 5.12
CA VAL A 174 -16.04 -11.26 6.06
C VAL A 174 -16.67 -10.82 7.36
N VAL A 175 -17.52 -11.68 7.93
CA VAL A 175 -18.16 -11.50 9.23
C VAL A 175 -17.50 -12.40 10.24
N TYR A 176 -17.12 -11.82 11.37
CA TYR A 176 -16.41 -12.49 12.45
C TYR A 176 -17.27 -12.72 13.68
N SER A 177 -16.93 -13.73 14.49
CA SER A 177 -17.53 -13.97 15.79
C SER A 177 -17.19 -12.82 16.75
N MET A 178 -18.13 -12.49 17.64
CA MET A 178 -17.89 -11.58 18.78
C MET A 178 -17.03 -12.22 19.87
N LYS A 179 -16.71 -13.52 19.77
CA LYS A 179 -15.84 -14.21 20.72
C LYS A 179 -14.39 -13.69 20.61
N PRO A 180 -13.58 -13.88 21.67
CA PRO A 180 -12.18 -13.42 21.67
C PRO A 180 -11.30 -14.00 20.56
N ASP A 181 -11.63 -15.20 20.06
CA ASP A 181 -10.94 -15.87 18.94
C ASP A 181 -11.18 -15.18 17.59
N ARG A 182 -12.32 -14.42 17.48
CA ARG A 182 -12.69 -13.69 16.24
C ARG A 182 -12.65 -14.58 14.99
N GLU A 183 -13.12 -15.82 15.13
CA GLU A 183 -13.21 -16.72 13.99
C GLU A 183 -14.18 -16.18 12.93
N PRO A 184 -13.87 -16.31 11.62
CA PRO A 184 -14.81 -15.98 10.58
C PRO A 184 -16.00 -16.92 10.60
N ILE A 185 -17.20 -16.37 10.51
CA ILE A 185 -18.47 -17.10 10.53
C ILE A 185 -19.04 -17.23 9.12
N MET A 186 -18.97 -16.15 8.34
CA MET A 186 -19.36 -16.14 6.93
C MET A 186 -18.52 -15.16 6.13
N GLY A 187 -18.31 -15.48 4.86
CA GLY A 187 -17.77 -14.58 3.84
C GLY A 187 -18.86 -14.28 2.81
N CYS A 188 -19.03 -13.02 2.45
CA CYS A 188 -20.03 -12.59 1.49
C CYS A 188 -19.37 -11.99 0.25
N TYR A 189 -19.92 -12.32 -0.92
CA TYR A 189 -19.57 -11.68 -2.18
C TYR A 189 -20.84 -11.15 -2.84
N THR A 190 -20.87 -9.86 -3.15
CA THR A 190 -22.06 -9.16 -3.64
C THR A 190 -21.87 -8.73 -5.08
N VAL A 191 -22.89 -8.94 -5.89
CA VAL A 191 -22.94 -8.45 -7.28
C VAL A 191 -24.24 -7.66 -7.44
N VAL A 192 -24.10 -6.40 -7.81
CA VAL A 192 -25.25 -5.52 -8.09
C VAL A 192 -25.49 -5.51 -9.58
N ASP A 193 -26.73 -5.78 -9.98
CA ASP A 193 -27.20 -5.79 -11.37
C ASP A 193 -28.50 -4.96 -11.48
N GLY A 194 -28.31 -3.66 -11.73
CA GLY A 194 -29.43 -2.71 -11.74
C GLY A 194 -30.08 -2.59 -10.37
N GLU A 195 -31.38 -2.91 -10.29
CA GLU A 195 -32.18 -2.88 -9.05
C GLU A 195 -32.03 -4.17 -8.22
N ASN A 196 -31.31 -5.17 -8.73
CA ASN A 196 -31.19 -6.46 -8.08
C ASN A 196 -29.78 -6.60 -7.47
N VAL A 197 -29.69 -7.31 -6.37
CA VAL A 197 -28.42 -7.74 -5.77
C VAL A 197 -28.40 -9.25 -5.63
N LYS A 198 -27.30 -9.88 -6.01
CA LYS A 198 -27.01 -11.29 -5.75
C LYS A 198 -25.89 -11.37 -4.74
N ILE A 199 -26.09 -12.15 -3.70
CA ILE A 199 -25.15 -12.30 -2.60
C ILE A 199 -24.81 -13.77 -2.42
N ASP A 200 -23.57 -14.11 -2.64
CA ASP A 200 -23.03 -15.42 -2.35
C ASP A 200 -22.49 -15.42 -0.92
N VAL A 201 -23.09 -16.23 -0.06
CA VAL A 201 -22.73 -16.34 1.36
C VAL A 201 -22.06 -17.68 1.60
N PHE A 202 -20.80 -17.65 1.97
CA PHE A 202 -19.98 -18.83 2.25
C PHE A 202 -19.86 -19.02 3.76
N THR A 203 -20.33 -20.16 4.26
CA THR A 203 -20.06 -20.63 5.61
C THR A 203 -19.13 -21.84 5.58
N LYS A 204 -18.70 -22.34 6.72
CA LYS A 204 -17.87 -23.57 6.76
C LYS A 204 -18.62 -24.78 6.19
N GLU A 205 -19.94 -24.85 6.38
CA GLU A 205 -20.74 -26.02 5.99
C GLU A 205 -21.49 -25.85 4.68
N ARG A 206 -22.00 -24.64 4.41
CA ARG A 206 -22.95 -24.37 3.33
C ARG A 206 -22.59 -23.11 2.55
N ILE A 207 -23.09 -23.06 1.33
CA ILE A 207 -23.07 -21.89 0.44
C ILE A 207 -24.52 -21.52 0.17
N PHE A 208 -24.89 -20.30 0.53
CA PHE A 208 -26.20 -19.73 0.25
C PHE A 208 -26.11 -18.77 -0.93
N ARG A 209 -26.99 -18.97 -1.91
CA ARG A 209 -27.20 -18.00 -2.98
C ARG A 209 -28.43 -17.19 -2.60
N VAL A 210 -28.24 -15.92 -2.36
CA VAL A 210 -29.27 -15.01 -1.84
C VAL A 210 -29.53 -13.93 -2.87
N SER A 211 -30.80 -13.65 -3.15
CA SER A 211 -31.27 -12.54 -3.96
C SER A 211 -31.80 -11.43 -3.09
N GLY A 212 -31.68 -10.21 -3.57
CA GLY A 212 -32.19 -9.05 -2.89
C GLY A 212 -32.49 -7.91 -3.84
N SER A 213 -32.81 -6.77 -3.26
CA SER A 213 -33.09 -5.54 -3.99
C SER A 213 -32.14 -4.43 -3.58
N VAL A 214 -31.90 -3.52 -4.49
CA VAL A 214 -31.14 -2.29 -4.27
C VAL A 214 -32.12 -1.12 -4.26
N ALA A 215 -32.08 -0.31 -3.20
CA ALA A 215 -32.82 0.94 -3.10
C ALA A 215 -31.87 2.11 -3.08
N GLY A 216 -32.12 3.13 -3.88
CA GLY A 216 -31.29 4.32 -4.01
C GLY A 216 -30.71 4.48 -5.42
N GLU A 217 -30.00 5.54 -5.64
CA GLU A 217 -29.34 5.80 -6.92
C GLU A 217 -27.90 5.29 -6.90
N ILE A 218 -27.57 4.43 -7.87
CA ILE A 218 -26.18 4.06 -8.16
C ILE A 218 -25.57 5.19 -8.98
N ILE A 219 -25.16 6.26 -8.33
CA ILE A 219 -24.41 7.33 -8.98
C ILE A 219 -22.95 6.90 -9.07
N SER A 220 -22.39 6.97 -10.27
CA SER A 220 -21.03 6.50 -10.61
C SER A 220 -19.88 7.09 -9.79
N SER A 221 -20.13 8.14 -9.01
CA SER A 221 -19.12 8.82 -8.20
C SER A 221 -19.26 8.59 -6.68
N TYR A 222 -20.47 8.25 -6.20
CA TYR A 222 -20.73 7.94 -4.79
C TYR A 222 -21.94 7.00 -4.72
N PRO A 223 -21.73 5.72 -4.47
CA PRO A 223 -22.84 4.78 -4.35
C PRO A 223 -23.71 5.14 -3.13
N ASN A 224 -24.85 5.76 -3.39
CA ASN A 224 -25.85 6.05 -2.36
C ASN A 224 -26.98 5.04 -2.46
N TYR A 225 -26.66 3.76 -2.30
CA TYR A 225 -27.64 2.68 -2.36
C TYR A 225 -27.62 1.84 -1.09
N THR A 226 -28.75 1.25 -0.78
CA THR A 226 -28.91 0.23 0.25
C THR A 226 -29.25 -1.09 -0.41
N ALA A 227 -28.41 -2.09 -0.24
CA ALA A 227 -28.69 -3.44 -0.70
C ALA A 227 -29.31 -4.25 0.44
N THR A 228 -30.43 -4.92 0.15
CA THR A 228 -31.18 -5.71 1.13
C THR A 228 -31.40 -7.11 0.59
N ALA A 229 -30.95 -8.12 1.32
CA ALA A 229 -31.23 -9.53 1.05
C ALA A 229 -32.70 -9.84 1.36
N VAL A 230 -33.37 -10.52 0.45
CA VAL A 230 -34.81 -10.80 0.54
C VAL A 230 -35.11 -12.30 0.57
N SER A 231 -34.48 -13.09 -0.28
CA SER A 231 -34.79 -14.51 -0.43
C SER A 231 -33.54 -15.37 -0.62
N ILE A 232 -33.65 -16.63 -0.22
CA ILE A 232 -32.64 -17.65 -0.51
C ILE A 232 -33.06 -18.37 -1.78
N ASP A 233 -32.22 -18.27 -2.81
CA ASP A 233 -32.52 -18.94 -4.11
C ASP A 233 -32.02 -20.38 -4.11
N LYS A 234 -30.87 -20.65 -3.51
CA LYS A 234 -30.21 -21.96 -3.48
C LYS A 234 -29.37 -22.16 -2.26
N VAL A 235 -29.33 -23.38 -1.77
CA VAL A 235 -28.42 -23.82 -0.70
C VAL A 235 -27.60 -25.01 -1.20
N GLU A 236 -26.30 -24.93 -1.08
CA GLU A 236 -25.36 -25.97 -1.51
C GLU A 236 -24.41 -26.33 -0.35
N PRO A 237 -23.97 -27.57 -0.24
CA PRO A 237 -22.92 -27.91 0.71
C PRO A 237 -21.61 -27.24 0.30
N ASN A 238 -20.83 -26.75 1.26
CA ASN A 238 -19.50 -26.21 0.99
C ASN A 238 -18.47 -27.37 0.94
N PRO A 239 -17.99 -27.74 -0.25
CA PRO A 239 -17.05 -28.87 -0.36
C PRO A 239 -15.68 -28.57 0.23
N LEU A 240 -15.34 -27.29 0.41
CA LEU A 240 -14.09 -26.84 0.99
C LEU A 240 -14.07 -27.09 2.50
N GLY A 241 -15.23 -26.91 3.18
CA GLY A 241 -15.35 -26.97 4.64
C GLY A 241 -14.60 -25.84 5.35
N GLU A 242 -14.36 -24.75 4.65
CA GLU A 242 -13.78 -23.48 5.12
C GLU A 242 -14.40 -22.31 4.38
N ILE A 243 -14.29 -21.13 4.95
CA ILE A 243 -14.74 -19.89 4.28
C ILE A 243 -13.69 -19.47 3.26
N PRO A 244 -14.02 -19.44 1.96
CA PRO A 244 -13.04 -19.20 0.89
C PRO A 244 -12.63 -17.74 0.74
N ILE A 245 -13.29 -16.80 1.42
CA ILE A 245 -12.97 -15.37 1.38
C ILE A 245 -12.08 -15.02 2.56
N ILE A 246 -10.93 -14.45 2.29
CA ILE A 246 -9.91 -14.08 3.27
C ILE A 246 -9.69 -12.58 3.20
N GLU A 247 -9.86 -11.87 4.32
CA GLU A 247 -9.65 -10.43 4.42
C GLU A 247 -8.17 -10.13 4.76
N TYR A 248 -7.59 -9.19 4.02
CA TYR A 248 -6.28 -8.62 4.28
C TYR A 248 -6.42 -7.16 4.69
N GLN A 249 -5.52 -6.68 5.54
CA GLN A 249 -5.53 -5.31 6.04
C GLN A 249 -4.15 -4.68 5.94
N TYR A 250 -4.10 -3.42 5.52
CA TYR A 250 -2.87 -2.65 5.50
C TYR A 250 -2.33 -2.35 6.90
N ASN A 251 -3.23 -1.99 7.81
CA ASN A 251 -2.91 -1.68 9.21
C ASN A 251 -4.03 -2.18 10.14
N SER A 252 -3.81 -2.08 11.45
CA SER A 252 -4.74 -2.61 12.47
C SER A 252 -6.13 -1.98 12.46
N VAL A 253 -6.29 -0.80 11.85
CA VAL A 253 -7.56 -0.07 11.76
C VAL A 253 -8.18 -0.10 10.36
N GLY A 254 -7.49 -0.67 9.38
CA GLY A 254 -7.97 -0.76 8.00
C GLY A 254 -8.04 0.60 7.30
N MET A 255 -7.09 1.51 7.54
CA MET A 255 -6.95 2.77 6.82
C MET A 255 -6.06 2.60 5.60
N GLY A 256 -6.37 3.30 4.50
CA GLY A 256 -5.50 3.39 3.32
C GLY A 256 -4.18 4.09 3.61
N CYS A 257 -3.18 3.87 2.75
CA CYS A 257 -1.82 4.34 3.01
C CYS A 257 -1.63 5.86 2.97
N TYR A 258 -2.52 6.59 2.31
CA TYR A 258 -2.53 8.07 2.23
C TYR A 258 -3.72 8.70 2.97
N GLU A 259 -4.62 7.89 3.56
CA GLU A 259 -5.86 8.36 4.19
C GLU A 259 -5.60 9.37 5.33
N ASN A 260 -4.55 9.16 6.12
CA ASN A 260 -4.14 10.10 7.18
C ASN A 260 -3.60 11.44 6.65
N ALA A 261 -3.23 11.50 5.39
CA ALA A 261 -2.69 12.70 4.76
C ALA A 261 -3.71 13.45 3.89
N LEU A 262 -4.95 12.96 3.77
CA LEU A 262 -5.97 13.53 2.87
C LEU A 262 -6.15 15.03 3.03
N SER A 263 -6.22 15.55 4.27
CA SER A 263 -6.37 16.99 4.51
C SER A 263 -5.18 17.81 4.02
N LEU A 264 -3.97 17.25 4.04
CA LEU A 264 -2.78 17.91 3.50
C LEU A 264 -2.72 17.81 1.98
N LEU A 265 -3.21 16.71 1.42
CA LEU A 265 -3.32 16.53 -0.04
C LEU A 265 -4.34 17.51 -0.62
N ASP A 266 -5.51 17.65 0.00
CA ASP A 266 -6.52 18.63 -0.38
C ASP A 266 -6.00 20.08 -0.24
N PHE A 267 -5.22 20.35 0.81
CA PHE A 267 -4.59 21.64 1.00
C PHE A 267 -3.55 21.96 -0.09
N LEU A 268 -2.79 20.97 -0.57
CA LEU A 268 -1.91 21.14 -1.73
C LEU A 268 -2.69 21.45 -3.00
N ASP A 269 -3.81 20.80 -3.22
CA ASP A 269 -4.70 21.07 -4.36
C ASP A 269 -5.16 22.53 -4.35
N ASP A 270 -5.56 23.04 -3.19
CA ASP A 270 -5.96 24.43 -3.01
C ASP A 270 -4.78 25.40 -3.22
N LEU A 271 -3.59 25.09 -2.68
CA LEU A 271 -2.40 25.93 -2.86
C LEU A 271 -1.99 26.00 -4.32
N SER A 272 -1.90 24.88 -5.01
CA SER A 272 -1.50 24.82 -6.41
C SER A 272 -2.52 25.49 -7.32
N SER A 273 -3.81 25.30 -7.06
CA SER A 273 -4.90 25.97 -7.76
C SER A 273 -4.86 27.49 -7.55
N ASN A 274 -4.62 27.95 -6.31
CA ASN A 274 -4.47 29.37 -6.01
C ASN A 274 -3.24 30.00 -6.69
N ARG A 275 -2.12 29.27 -6.75
CA ARG A 275 -0.92 29.71 -7.49
C ARG A 275 -1.22 29.86 -8.98
N GLY A 276 -1.89 28.86 -9.57
CA GLY A 276 -2.34 28.92 -10.97
C GLY A 276 -3.25 30.12 -11.24
N ASP A 277 -4.20 30.35 -10.34
CA ASP A 277 -5.11 31.51 -10.42
C ASP A 277 -4.38 32.85 -10.31
N ALA A 278 -3.40 32.92 -9.39
CA ALA A 278 -2.62 34.15 -9.20
C ALA A 278 -1.76 34.47 -10.44
N VAL A 279 -1.17 33.46 -11.08
CA VAL A 279 -0.45 33.64 -12.35
C VAL A 279 -1.41 34.08 -13.45
N ALA A 280 -2.58 33.47 -13.57
CA ALA A 280 -3.61 33.85 -14.53
C ALA A 280 -4.10 35.29 -14.32
N GLN A 281 -4.24 35.73 -13.05
CA GLN A 281 -4.59 37.10 -12.70
C GLN A 281 -3.47 38.09 -13.03
N PHE A 282 -2.20 37.68 -12.82
CA PHE A 282 -1.06 38.53 -13.16
C PHE A 282 -0.98 38.80 -14.66
N VAL A 283 -1.22 37.79 -15.48
CA VAL A 283 -1.30 37.95 -16.95
C VAL A 283 -2.45 38.87 -17.35
N GLN A 284 -3.51 38.96 -16.55
CA GLN A 284 -4.65 39.82 -16.76
C GLN A 284 -4.58 41.07 -15.83
N SER A 285 -3.44 41.77 -15.77
CA SER A 285 -3.21 42.93 -14.95
C SER A 285 -4.34 43.97 -15.08
N LEU A 286 -4.74 44.54 -13.92
CA LEU A 286 -5.78 45.54 -13.89
C LEU A 286 -5.18 46.90 -14.26
N LEU A 287 -5.61 47.46 -15.38
CA LEU A 287 -5.28 48.81 -15.79
C LEU A 287 -6.19 49.80 -15.06
N VAL A 288 -5.63 50.69 -14.28
CA VAL A 288 -6.36 51.75 -13.59
C VAL A 288 -6.05 53.06 -14.27
N PHE A 289 -7.11 53.69 -14.74
CA PHE A 289 -7.07 54.97 -15.43
C PHE A 289 -7.35 56.10 -14.44
N TYR A 290 -6.43 57.04 -14.34
CA TYR A 290 -6.59 58.22 -13.50
C TYR A 290 -6.69 59.45 -14.39
N ASN A 291 -7.70 60.31 -14.11
CA ASN A 291 -7.87 61.59 -14.77
C ASN A 291 -7.83 61.53 -16.31
N CYS A 292 -8.42 60.51 -16.90
CA CYS A 292 -8.43 60.33 -18.34
C CYS A 292 -9.85 60.12 -18.88
N GLU A 293 -10.13 60.70 -20.01
CA GLU A 293 -11.28 60.31 -20.83
C GLU A 293 -10.86 59.19 -21.78
N LEU A 294 -11.70 58.16 -21.86
CA LEU A 294 -11.53 57.13 -22.86
C LEU A 294 -11.88 57.71 -24.26
N PRO A 295 -11.10 57.40 -25.29
CA PRO A 295 -11.42 57.86 -26.65
C PRO A 295 -12.79 57.26 -27.04
N ASN A 296 -13.53 57.99 -27.85
CA ASN A 296 -14.74 57.46 -28.47
C ASN A 296 -14.37 56.63 -29.67
N GLY A 297 -15.06 55.51 -29.88
CA GLY A 297 -14.97 54.70 -31.09
C GLY A 297 -15.44 55.47 -32.36
N ASP A 298 -15.23 54.93 -33.51
CA ASP A 298 -15.65 55.52 -34.78
C ASP A 298 -17.18 55.77 -34.84
N ASP A 299 -17.95 55.07 -34.02
CA ASP A 299 -19.41 55.21 -33.91
C ASP A 299 -19.88 56.25 -32.85
N GLY A 300 -18.94 56.97 -32.20
CA GLY A 300 -19.23 58.00 -31.21
C GLY A 300 -19.57 57.47 -29.80
N GLU A 301 -19.55 56.16 -29.60
CA GLU A 301 -19.67 55.56 -28.28
C GLU A 301 -18.29 55.44 -27.57
N SER A 302 -18.25 55.49 -26.26
CA SER A 302 -17.00 55.31 -25.49
C SER A 302 -16.47 53.91 -25.67
N ILE A 303 -15.18 53.77 -26.03
CA ILE A 303 -14.50 52.47 -26.22
C ILE A 303 -14.62 51.67 -24.93
N THR A 304 -15.05 50.42 -25.10
CA THR A 304 -15.17 49.49 -23.97
C THR A 304 -13.79 48.89 -23.57
N VAL A 305 -13.66 48.47 -22.31
CA VAL A 305 -12.43 47.83 -21.80
C VAL A 305 -12.03 46.60 -22.63
N ARG A 306 -12.99 45.98 -23.32
CA ARG A 306 -12.79 44.86 -24.18
C ARG A 306 -12.06 45.23 -25.47
N GLU A 307 -12.47 46.32 -26.10
CA GLU A 307 -11.88 46.84 -27.34
C GLU A 307 -10.45 47.37 -27.10
N ILE A 308 -10.20 47.94 -25.90
CA ILE A 308 -8.85 48.32 -25.47
C ILE A 308 -7.92 47.12 -25.39
N ARG A 309 -8.40 46.02 -24.84
CA ARG A 309 -7.61 44.76 -24.80
C ARG A 309 -7.32 44.17 -26.17
N GLU A 310 -8.28 44.26 -27.08
CA GLU A 310 -8.15 43.71 -28.45
C GLU A 310 -7.22 44.55 -29.31
N SER A 311 -7.20 45.88 -29.15
CA SER A 311 -6.34 46.80 -29.89
C SER A 311 -4.88 46.85 -29.45
N GLY A 312 -4.59 46.39 -28.19
CA GLY A 312 -3.22 46.40 -27.65
C GLY A 312 -2.55 47.76 -27.50
N ALA A 313 -3.25 48.87 -27.84
CA ALA A 313 -2.76 50.24 -27.73
C ALA A 313 -3.82 51.15 -27.09
N LEU A 314 -3.38 52.04 -26.24
CA LEU A 314 -4.26 52.98 -25.54
C LEU A 314 -3.78 54.43 -25.69
N PHE A 315 -4.64 55.29 -26.22
CA PHE A 315 -4.42 56.73 -26.29
C PHE A 315 -5.27 57.42 -25.20
N LEU A 316 -4.62 58.05 -24.22
CA LEU A 316 -5.29 58.74 -23.13
C LEU A 316 -5.33 60.22 -23.39
N LYS A 317 -6.52 60.85 -23.19
CA LYS A 317 -6.65 62.30 -23.15
C LYS A 317 -6.74 62.74 -21.68
N SER A 318 -6.01 63.80 -21.35
CA SER A 318 -6.08 64.37 -20.00
C SER A 318 -7.43 65.04 -19.78
N PHE A 319 -8.02 64.84 -18.62
CA PHE A 319 -9.26 65.55 -18.21
C PHE A 319 -8.91 66.79 -17.39
N GLY A 320 -9.19 67.98 -17.94
CA GLY A 320 -8.87 69.25 -17.32
C GLY A 320 -7.36 69.55 -17.26
N GLU A 321 -6.90 70.18 -16.18
CA GLU A 321 -5.51 70.57 -15.94
C GLU A 321 -4.64 69.40 -15.39
N ASN A 322 -5.23 68.30 -15.02
CA ASN A 322 -4.52 67.14 -14.49
C ASN A 322 -4.01 66.23 -15.62
N LYS A 323 -2.78 65.78 -15.50
CA LYS A 323 -2.18 64.85 -16.50
C LYS A 323 -2.89 63.48 -16.38
N ALA A 324 -3.18 62.89 -17.56
CA ALA A 324 -3.62 61.51 -17.64
C ALA A 324 -2.50 60.58 -17.14
N ASP A 325 -2.83 59.67 -16.26
CA ASP A 325 -1.90 58.68 -15.76
C ASP A 325 -2.52 57.26 -15.87
N LEU A 326 -1.71 56.32 -16.26
CA LEU A 326 -2.08 54.94 -16.34
C LEU A 326 -1.23 54.13 -15.35
N LYS A 327 -1.88 53.50 -14.42
CA LYS A 327 -1.21 52.67 -13.45
C LYS A 327 -1.65 51.23 -13.60
N GLU A 328 -0.67 50.41 -13.89
CA GLU A 328 -0.85 48.96 -13.85
C GLU A 328 -0.73 48.49 -12.39
N ILE A 329 -1.82 47.98 -11.86
CA ILE A 329 -1.80 47.33 -10.55
C ILE A 329 -1.52 45.85 -10.81
N SER A 330 -0.25 45.48 -10.77
CA SER A 330 0.16 44.08 -10.71
C SER A 330 0.34 43.66 -9.26
N SER A 331 -0.32 42.61 -8.86
CA SER A 331 -0.07 41.95 -7.59
C SER A 331 1.31 41.26 -7.68
N GLN A 332 2.30 41.79 -6.96
CA GLN A 332 3.56 41.03 -6.82
C GLN A 332 3.27 39.80 -5.96
N LEU A 333 3.22 38.64 -6.59
CA LEU A 333 3.11 37.37 -5.89
C LEU A 333 4.49 37.02 -5.35
N ASP A 334 4.67 37.05 -4.04
CA ASP A 334 5.85 36.47 -3.41
C ASP A 334 5.75 34.93 -3.47
N GLN A 335 6.22 34.38 -4.56
CA GLN A 335 6.21 32.94 -4.80
C GLN A 335 7.17 32.18 -3.86
N THR A 336 8.16 32.87 -3.29
CA THR A 336 9.17 32.27 -2.44
C THR A 336 8.57 31.74 -1.14
N GLN A 337 7.73 32.53 -0.47
CA GLN A 337 7.06 32.11 0.76
C GLN A 337 6.06 30.97 0.50
N THR A 338 5.37 31.03 -0.64
CA THR A 338 4.43 29.97 -1.03
C THR A 338 5.17 28.67 -1.33
N GLN A 339 6.36 28.73 -1.95
CA GLN A 339 7.16 27.53 -2.21
C GLN A 339 7.64 26.86 -0.92
N VAL A 340 8.10 27.65 0.06
CA VAL A 340 8.49 27.12 1.38
C VAL A 340 7.32 26.39 2.06
N LEU A 341 6.10 26.92 1.91
CA LEU A 341 4.89 26.28 2.46
C LEU A 341 4.57 24.97 1.73
N VAL A 342 4.66 24.94 0.40
CA VAL A 342 4.47 23.72 -0.41
C VAL A 342 5.48 22.66 -0.01
N ASP A 343 6.76 23.02 0.07
CA ASP A 343 7.84 22.09 0.46
C ASP A 343 7.63 21.53 1.88
N TYR A 344 7.16 22.38 2.80
CA TYR A 344 6.81 21.97 4.16
C TYR A 344 5.66 20.96 4.17
N VAL A 345 4.56 21.27 3.48
CA VAL A 345 3.38 20.38 3.43
C VAL A 345 3.73 19.05 2.75
N TYR A 346 4.45 19.09 1.64
CA TYR A 346 4.93 17.89 0.96
C TYR A 346 5.81 17.03 1.86
N GLY A 347 6.74 17.65 2.60
CA GLY A 347 7.57 16.95 3.58
C GLY A 347 6.76 16.33 4.73
N GLN A 348 5.64 16.95 5.17
CA GLN A 348 4.75 16.36 6.17
C GLN A 348 3.99 15.16 5.60
N ILE A 349 3.49 15.24 4.37
CA ILE A 349 2.83 14.11 3.69
C ILE A 349 3.78 12.91 3.61
N GLN A 350 5.03 13.13 3.17
CA GLN A 350 6.02 12.06 3.10
C GLN A 350 6.27 11.40 4.47
N ARG A 351 6.36 12.19 5.55
CA ARG A 351 6.56 11.67 6.91
C ARG A 351 5.36 10.88 7.41
N ILE A 352 4.13 11.40 7.23
CA ILE A 352 2.89 10.74 7.67
C ILE A 352 2.70 9.42 6.92
N CYS A 353 2.99 9.41 5.62
CA CYS A 353 2.87 8.22 4.79
C CYS A 353 4.08 7.28 4.87
N ALA A 354 5.07 7.57 5.73
CA ALA A 354 6.31 6.80 5.84
C ALA A 354 7.00 6.58 4.48
N MET A 355 7.11 7.65 3.70
CA MET A 355 7.82 7.68 2.43
C MET A 355 9.28 8.12 2.64
N PRO A 356 10.22 7.67 1.81
CA PRO A 356 11.56 8.23 1.80
C PRO A 356 11.51 9.73 1.49
N LEU A 357 12.27 10.53 2.24
CA LEU A 357 12.34 11.96 2.03
C LEU A 357 13.25 12.25 0.83
N VAL A 358 12.65 12.61 -0.28
CA VAL A 358 13.39 13.13 -1.44
C VAL A 358 13.50 14.65 -1.28
N GLN A 359 14.66 15.15 -0.86
CA GLN A 359 14.94 16.59 -0.87
C GLN A 359 15.78 16.90 -2.11
N GLU A 360 15.16 17.60 -3.06
CA GLU A 360 15.88 18.12 -4.22
C GLU A 360 17.02 19.06 -3.77
N GLY A 361 18.22 18.83 -4.30
CA GLY A 361 19.38 19.70 -4.07
C GLY A 361 20.21 19.44 -2.82
N ARG A 362 19.90 18.50 -1.95
CA ARG A 362 20.81 18.02 -0.91
C ARG A 362 21.50 16.73 -1.36
N THR A 363 22.69 16.89 -1.90
CA THR A 363 23.66 15.79 -1.94
C THR A 363 23.98 15.46 -0.48
N TYR A 364 23.50 14.32 -0.01
CA TYR A 364 23.94 13.84 1.30
C TYR A 364 25.41 13.44 1.16
N ASP A 365 26.32 14.27 1.64
CA ASP A 365 27.76 13.95 1.80
C ASP A 365 27.98 12.81 2.81
N ALA A 366 26.92 12.19 3.29
CA ALA A 366 26.98 11.08 4.20
C ALA A 366 27.23 9.78 3.44
N THR A 367 28.35 9.16 3.72
CA THR A 367 28.73 7.87 3.14
C THR A 367 27.89 6.72 3.71
N GLY A 368 27.30 5.89 2.82
CA GLY A 368 26.77 4.59 3.16
C GLY A 368 25.55 4.60 4.09
N THR A 369 25.67 3.95 5.24
CA THR A 369 24.56 3.70 6.19
C THR A 369 23.90 4.99 6.73
N ALA A 370 24.68 6.06 6.94
CA ALA A 370 24.17 7.34 7.43
C ALA A 370 23.26 8.05 6.41
N ALA A 371 23.53 7.91 5.11
CA ALA A 371 22.66 8.43 4.05
C ALA A 371 21.30 7.70 4.02
N ILE A 372 21.30 6.38 4.20
CA ILE A 372 20.09 5.55 4.24
C ILE A 372 19.22 5.91 5.46
N VAL A 373 19.83 6.07 6.64
CA VAL A 373 19.10 6.42 7.87
C VAL A 373 18.48 7.81 7.77
N ASN A 374 19.23 8.78 7.20
CA ASN A 374 18.77 10.17 7.10
C ASN A 374 17.72 10.39 5.99
N SER A 375 17.65 9.50 5.00
CA SER A 375 16.71 9.62 3.87
C SER A 375 15.31 9.04 4.11
N GLY A 376 15.02 8.54 5.32
CA GLY A 376 13.69 8.00 5.68
C GLY A 376 13.42 6.57 5.21
N TRP A 377 14.35 5.90 4.55
CA TRP A 377 14.20 4.49 4.12
C TRP A 377 13.96 3.54 5.30
N PHE A 378 14.56 3.82 6.45
CA PHE A 378 14.34 3.04 7.66
C PHE A 378 12.87 3.09 8.12
N GLN A 379 12.22 4.27 8.02
CA GLN A 379 10.79 4.40 8.36
C GLN A 379 9.90 3.64 7.38
N ALA A 380 10.23 3.69 6.09
CA ALA A 380 9.53 2.91 5.07
C ALA A 380 9.65 1.39 5.32
N ASP A 381 10.84 0.92 5.70
CA ASP A 381 11.07 -0.50 6.02
C ASP A 381 10.29 -0.93 7.27
N VAL A 382 10.32 -0.15 8.35
CA VAL A 382 9.53 -0.44 9.56
C VAL A 382 8.04 -0.47 9.27
N ALA A 383 7.53 0.46 8.47
CA ALA A 383 6.12 0.47 8.06
C ALA A 383 5.76 -0.78 7.24
N ALA A 384 6.62 -1.16 6.29
CA ALA A 384 6.42 -2.35 5.47
C ALA A 384 6.44 -3.65 6.30
N ARG A 385 7.35 -3.77 7.28
CA ARG A 385 7.40 -4.93 8.20
C ARG A 385 6.13 -5.07 9.04
N ASN A 386 5.58 -3.96 9.55
CA ASN A 386 4.32 -4.00 10.28
C ASN A 386 3.16 -4.49 9.41
N THR A 387 3.12 -4.07 8.13
CA THR A 387 2.12 -4.55 7.16
C THR A 387 2.34 -6.03 6.83
N GLU A 388 3.59 -6.46 6.71
CA GLU A 388 3.98 -7.85 6.47
C GLU A 388 3.48 -8.80 7.57
N ASP A 389 3.60 -8.41 8.83
CA ASP A 389 3.10 -9.20 9.97
C ASP A 389 1.57 -9.37 9.90
N LEU A 390 0.84 -8.33 9.48
CA LEU A 390 -0.61 -8.40 9.28
C LEU A 390 -0.96 -9.27 8.05
N PHE A 391 -0.21 -9.12 6.97
CA PHE A 391 -0.37 -9.96 5.77
C PHE A 391 -0.14 -11.44 6.12
N LYS A 392 0.96 -11.77 6.80
CA LYS A 392 1.25 -13.13 7.27
C LYS A 392 0.15 -13.69 8.17
N LYS A 393 -0.45 -12.84 9.01
CA LYS A 393 -1.58 -13.24 9.86
C LYS A 393 -2.79 -13.66 9.03
N SER A 394 -3.17 -12.88 8.02
CA SER A 394 -4.27 -13.22 7.11
C SER A 394 -3.92 -14.41 6.22
N ASN A 395 -2.68 -14.46 5.74
CA ASN A 395 -2.21 -15.55 4.86
C ASN A 395 -2.22 -16.92 5.53
N ARG A 396 -2.14 -17.01 6.86
CA ARG A 396 -2.29 -18.30 7.58
C ARG A 396 -3.61 -19.01 7.25
N ARG A 397 -4.69 -18.25 7.01
CA ARG A 397 -5.97 -18.81 6.55
C ARG A 397 -5.87 -19.39 5.14
N PHE A 398 -5.16 -18.68 4.26
CA PHE A 398 -4.87 -19.20 2.93
C PHE A 398 -4.06 -20.51 3.03
N ASP A 399 -3.01 -20.54 3.85
CA ASP A 399 -2.15 -21.70 4.05
C ASP A 399 -2.93 -22.91 4.58
N GLU A 400 -3.86 -22.70 5.53
CA GLU A 400 -4.73 -23.76 6.06
C GLU A 400 -5.62 -24.34 4.97
N ILE A 401 -6.28 -23.49 4.17
CA ILE A 401 -7.15 -23.90 3.06
C ILE A 401 -6.33 -24.58 1.98
N PHE A 402 -5.20 -24.02 1.61
CA PHE A 402 -4.31 -24.51 0.58
C PHE A 402 -3.79 -25.91 0.91
N CYS A 403 -3.22 -26.10 2.09
CA CYS A 403 -2.77 -27.41 2.57
C CYS A 403 -3.91 -28.41 2.69
N LYS A 404 -5.12 -27.97 3.10
CA LYS A 404 -6.30 -28.84 3.19
C LYS A 404 -6.75 -29.37 1.83
N ILE A 405 -6.73 -28.51 0.80
CA ILE A 405 -7.08 -28.92 -0.56
C ILE A 405 -6.03 -29.91 -1.11
N LEU A 406 -4.75 -29.60 -0.98
CA LEU A 406 -3.67 -30.47 -1.48
C LEU A 406 -3.72 -31.87 -0.81
N ARG A 407 -3.96 -31.89 0.50
CA ARG A 407 -4.10 -33.15 1.25
C ARG A 407 -5.35 -33.93 0.85
N LYS A 408 -6.52 -33.27 0.68
CA LYS A 408 -7.76 -33.94 0.23
C LYS A 408 -7.60 -34.57 -1.16
N LYS A 409 -6.82 -33.97 -2.02
CA LYS A 409 -6.49 -34.49 -3.37
C LYS A 409 -5.39 -35.52 -3.35
N GLY A 410 -4.70 -35.76 -2.23
CA GLY A 410 -3.57 -36.69 -2.13
C GLY A 410 -2.31 -36.24 -2.86
N LEU A 411 -2.18 -34.95 -3.17
CA LEU A 411 -1.07 -34.38 -3.94
C LEU A 411 0.12 -34.05 -3.04
N LEU A 412 -0.11 -33.43 -1.87
CA LEU A 412 0.94 -33.07 -0.94
C LEU A 412 0.43 -33.08 0.49
N ASP A 413 1.13 -33.76 1.38
CA ASP A 413 0.87 -33.74 2.82
C ASP A 413 1.92 -32.90 3.53
N ILE A 414 1.58 -31.64 3.74
CA ILE A 414 2.37 -30.65 4.46
C ILE A 414 1.48 -29.89 5.45
N LYS A 415 2.06 -29.45 6.56
CA LYS A 415 1.35 -28.66 7.59
C LYS A 415 1.83 -27.20 7.55
N PRO A 416 0.95 -26.21 7.83
CA PRO A 416 1.33 -24.80 7.90
C PRO A 416 2.46 -24.50 8.89
N THR A 417 2.74 -25.41 9.84
CA THR A 417 3.84 -25.26 10.81
C THR A 417 5.21 -25.66 10.26
N GLU A 418 5.29 -26.24 9.07
CA GLU A 418 6.52 -26.76 8.46
C GLU A 418 7.20 -25.75 7.54
N PHE A 419 6.49 -24.68 7.15
CA PHE A 419 6.98 -23.62 6.28
C PHE A 419 6.66 -22.24 6.80
N GLU A 420 7.26 -21.22 6.23
CA GLU A 420 7.05 -19.79 6.53
C GLU A 420 7.02 -18.99 5.23
N LEU A 421 6.09 -18.02 5.15
CA LEU A 421 6.02 -17.07 4.05
C LEU A 421 7.09 -16.01 4.20
N ASN A 422 7.92 -15.84 3.17
CA ASN A 422 8.98 -14.84 3.12
C ASN A 422 8.74 -13.83 2.01
N PHE A 423 9.09 -12.58 2.32
CA PHE A 423 9.05 -11.45 1.41
C PHE A 423 10.47 -11.05 1.04
N VAL A 424 10.70 -10.90 -0.26
CA VAL A 424 11.98 -10.38 -0.77
C VAL A 424 11.79 -8.91 -1.09
N ARG A 425 12.51 -8.05 -0.37
CA ARG A 425 12.59 -6.63 -0.69
C ARG A 425 13.91 -6.34 -1.37
N ASN A 426 13.87 -5.53 -2.42
CA ASN A 426 15.08 -4.91 -2.93
C ASN A 426 15.55 -3.88 -1.89
N GLU A 427 16.24 -4.37 -0.87
CA GLU A 427 16.97 -3.47 -0.02
C GLU A 427 18.08 -2.85 -0.88
N THR A 428 17.99 -1.56 -1.12
CA THR A 428 19.10 -0.72 -1.60
C THR A 428 20.29 -0.73 -0.62
N ALA A 429 20.15 -1.50 0.48
CA ALA A 429 21.21 -1.75 1.43
C ALA A 429 22.35 -2.46 0.73
N ASN A 430 23.44 -1.74 0.70
CA ASN A 430 24.73 -2.07 0.16
C ASN A 430 25.03 -3.58 0.31
N ILE A 431 24.92 -4.35 -0.78
CA ILE A 431 25.28 -5.78 -0.85
C ILE A 431 26.68 -6.01 -0.25
N GLN A 432 27.56 -5.02 -0.42
CA GLN A 432 28.90 -5.03 0.17
C GLN A 432 28.87 -5.01 1.72
N SER A 433 27.98 -4.22 2.34
CA SER A 433 27.82 -4.21 3.81
C SER A 433 27.28 -5.54 4.32
N LYS A 434 26.32 -6.13 3.63
CA LYS A 434 25.76 -7.44 3.97
C LYS A 434 26.81 -8.54 3.83
N ALA A 435 27.59 -8.52 2.74
CA ALA A 435 28.67 -9.46 2.51
C ALA A 435 29.78 -9.31 3.56
N GLN A 436 30.14 -8.07 3.94
CA GLN A 436 31.10 -7.80 5.02
C GLN A 436 30.57 -8.29 6.38
N ALA A 437 29.28 -8.05 6.68
CA ALA A 437 28.67 -8.54 7.91
C ALA A 437 28.68 -10.07 7.95
N PHE A 438 28.31 -10.74 6.85
CA PHE A 438 28.38 -12.19 6.74
C PHE A 438 29.81 -12.70 6.98
N GLN A 439 30.80 -12.13 6.31
CA GLN A 439 32.20 -12.47 6.50
C GLN A 439 32.65 -12.30 7.95
N THR A 440 32.28 -11.19 8.59
CA THR A 440 32.64 -10.90 9.98
C THR A 440 32.01 -11.91 10.95
N LEU A 441 30.75 -12.27 10.73
CA LEU A 441 30.05 -13.28 11.54
C LEU A 441 30.67 -14.68 11.37
N MET A 442 31.03 -15.04 10.12
CA MET A 442 31.73 -16.29 9.85
C MET A 442 33.12 -16.32 10.53
N GLN A 443 33.87 -15.24 10.48
CA GLN A 443 35.17 -15.13 11.16
C GLN A 443 35.04 -15.18 12.69
N ALA A 444 33.91 -14.73 13.24
CA ALA A 444 33.59 -14.85 14.67
C ALA A 444 33.15 -16.26 15.09
N GLY A 445 33.14 -17.23 14.17
CA GLY A 445 32.78 -18.63 14.44
C GLY A 445 31.29 -18.90 14.49
N MET A 446 30.45 -18.02 13.92
CA MET A 446 29.01 -18.25 13.85
C MET A 446 28.67 -19.29 12.78
N HIS A 447 27.66 -20.14 13.05
CA HIS A 447 27.17 -21.10 12.08
C HIS A 447 26.77 -20.42 10.75
N PRO A 448 27.15 -20.95 9.57
CA PRO A 448 26.94 -20.29 8.29
C PRO A 448 25.49 -19.87 8.02
N GLU A 449 24.50 -20.72 8.33
CA GLU A 449 23.08 -20.38 8.18
C GLU A 449 22.66 -19.22 9.07
N LEU A 450 23.12 -19.20 10.34
CA LEU A 450 22.83 -18.10 11.25
C LEU A 450 23.54 -16.81 10.82
N ALA A 451 24.76 -16.91 10.29
CA ALA A 451 25.49 -15.78 9.76
C ALA A 451 24.80 -15.20 8.53
N ALA A 452 24.32 -16.02 7.62
CA ALA A 452 23.56 -15.61 6.45
C ALA A 452 22.22 -14.96 6.83
N ALA A 453 21.47 -15.57 7.76
CA ALA A 453 20.22 -15.04 8.26
C ALA A 453 20.40 -13.66 8.95
N LYS A 454 21.41 -13.52 9.82
CA LYS A 454 21.66 -12.28 10.56
C LYS A 454 22.25 -11.16 9.71
N SER A 455 23.04 -11.49 8.71
CA SER A 455 23.60 -10.49 7.78
C SER A 455 22.60 -10.03 6.74
N GLY A 456 21.52 -10.80 6.52
CA GLY A 456 20.53 -10.57 5.46
C GLY A 456 21.12 -10.71 4.05
N VAL A 457 22.22 -11.47 3.89
CA VAL A 457 22.85 -11.71 2.58
C VAL A 457 22.06 -12.71 1.75
N SER A 458 21.25 -13.55 2.40
CA SER A 458 20.42 -14.58 1.79
C SER A 458 18.96 -14.43 2.22
N ASN A 459 18.04 -14.69 1.30
CA ASN A 459 16.59 -14.73 1.55
C ASN A 459 16.14 -16.11 2.06
N ASP A 460 16.82 -17.16 1.65
CA ASP A 460 16.66 -18.51 2.18
C ASP A 460 18.04 -19.04 2.66
N PRO A 461 18.42 -18.71 3.90
CA PRO A 461 19.74 -19.05 4.44
C PRO A 461 20.02 -20.55 4.44
N VAL A 462 19.00 -21.39 4.64
CA VAL A 462 19.17 -22.85 4.70
C VAL A 462 19.47 -23.43 3.31
N ALA A 463 18.65 -23.08 2.32
CA ALA A 463 18.84 -23.56 0.94
C ALA A 463 20.14 -23.03 0.33
N ASP A 464 20.41 -21.73 0.48
CA ASP A 464 21.59 -21.09 -0.11
C ASP A 464 22.89 -21.59 0.51
N ILE A 465 22.93 -21.80 1.84
CA ILE A 465 24.11 -22.34 2.52
C ILE A 465 24.32 -23.79 2.15
N LYS A 466 23.25 -24.60 2.07
CA LYS A 466 23.35 -26.00 1.63
C LYS A 466 23.90 -26.10 0.20
N MET A 467 23.45 -25.27 -0.72
CA MET A 467 23.97 -25.17 -2.07
C MET A 467 25.41 -24.67 -2.11
N SER A 468 25.77 -23.75 -1.20
CA SER A 468 27.11 -23.16 -1.10
C SER A 468 28.08 -23.97 -0.25
N GLU A 469 27.64 -25.03 0.43
CA GLU A 469 28.43 -25.83 1.36
C GLU A 469 29.79 -26.34 0.77
N PRO A 470 29.85 -26.85 -0.48
CA PRO A 470 31.11 -27.24 -1.07
C PRO A 470 32.13 -26.11 -1.21
N TYR A 471 31.61 -24.89 -1.54
CA TYR A 471 32.45 -23.71 -1.70
C TYR A 471 32.86 -23.11 -0.34
N ILE A 472 31.97 -23.14 0.64
CA ILE A 472 32.26 -22.70 2.01
C ILE A 472 33.34 -23.57 2.64
N LYS A 473 33.25 -24.90 2.48
CA LYS A 473 34.27 -25.88 2.92
C LYS A 473 35.62 -25.65 2.25
N MET A 474 35.63 -25.25 0.97
CA MET A 474 36.85 -24.91 0.24
C MET A 474 37.53 -23.65 0.79
N VAL A 475 36.78 -22.66 1.17
CA VAL A 475 37.30 -21.32 1.59
C VAL A 475 37.65 -21.29 3.09
N TRP A 476 36.81 -21.90 3.94
CA TRP A 476 36.90 -21.82 5.40
C TRP A 476 37.38 -23.11 6.08
N GLY A 477 37.56 -24.19 5.33
CA GLY A 477 37.83 -25.51 5.85
C GLY A 477 36.58 -26.27 6.30
N ASP A 478 36.69 -27.55 6.53
CA ASP A 478 35.58 -28.38 7.03
C ASP A 478 35.52 -28.28 8.58
N PRO A 479 34.50 -27.65 9.17
CA PRO A 479 34.42 -27.51 10.63
C PRO A 479 34.21 -28.86 11.36
N THR A 480 33.88 -29.91 10.62
CA THR A 480 33.73 -31.26 11.19
C THR A 480 35.07 -32.03 11.25
N LYS A 481 36.09 -31.54 10.53
CA LYS A 481 37.46 -32.04 10.63
C LYS A 481 38.20 -31.17 11.65
N VAL A 482 37.91 -31.37 12.93
CA VAL A 482 38.87 -31.04 13.97
C VAL A 482 40.03 -31.98 13.72
N ASP A 483 41.15 -31.46 13.22
CA ASP A 483 42.38 -32.21 13.16
C ASP A 483 42.60 -32.80 14.55
N ALA A 484 42.46 -34.12 14.67
CA ALA A 484 42.84 -34.80 15.87
C ALA A 484 44.33 -34.51 16.04
N VAL A 485 44.66 -33.60 16.95
CA VAL A 485 46.00 -33.45 17.43
C VAL A 485 46.33 -34.83 18.01
N GLU A 486 47.05 -35.63 17.26
CA GLU A 486 47.68 -36.82 17.80
C GLU A 486 48.59 -36.34 18.95
N GLU A 487 48.09 -36.48 20.19
CA GLU A 487 48.93 -36.48 21.38
C GLU A 487 49.92 -37.64 21.25
N GLN A 488 51.05 -37.39 20.57
CA GLN A 488 52.22 -38.22 20.77
C GLN A 488 52.72 -37.96 22.20
N THR A 489 52.18 -38.69 23.14
CA THR A 489 52.74 -38.83 24.47
C THR A 489 54.06 -39.60 24.38
N ASN A 490 55.12 -38.93 23.98
CA ASN A 490 56.46 -39.35 24.33
C ASN A 490 56.77 -38.81 25.74
N GLY A 491 56.84 -39.76 26.67
CA GLY A 491 57.26 -39.48 28.03
C GLY A 491 58.64 -38.82 28.10
N ARG A 492 58.62 -37.54 28.43
CA ARG A 492 59.55 -36.76 29.26
C ARG A 492 59.22 -35.26 29.05
N GLY A 493 58.88 -34.64 30.12
CA GLY A 493 58.42 -33.25 30.13
C GLY A 493 59.44 -32.27 29.55
N GLU A 494 58.96 -31.51 28.59
CA GLU A 494 59.31 -30.12 28.32
C GLU A 494 58.41 -29.64 27.16
N ALA A 495 57.54 -28.68 27.48
CA ALA A 495 56.70 -28.04 26.49
C ALA A 495 57.61 -27.14 25.60
N ARG A 496 57.77 -27.51 24.34
CA ARG A 496 58.27 -26.58 23.30
C ARG A 496 57.09 -26.06 22.50
N ILE A 497 56.88 -24.77 22.64
CA ILE A 497 56.08 -24.00 21.72
C ILE A 497 56.82 -24.02 20.38
N VAL A 498 56.28 -24.67 19.36
CA VAL A 498 56.75 -24.54 17.99
C VAL A 498 55.99 -23.38 17.37
N GLU A 499 56.64 -22.24 17.22
CA GLU A 499 56.22 -21.20 16.31
C GLU A 499 56.22 -21.76 14.89
N SER A 500 55.05 -21.82 14.26
CA SER A 500 54.92 -22.11 12.85
C SER A 500 55.33 -20.88 12.05
N ASP A 501 56.39 -21.05 11.28
CA ASP A 501 56.93 -20.03 10.36
C ASP A 501 55.82 -19.45 9.45
N GLY A 502 55.63 -18.15 9.58
CA GLY A 502 54.86 -17.33 8.64
C GLY A 502 55.68 -17.03 7.38
N GLU A 503 55.65 -17.88 6.44
CA GLU A 503 56.07 -17.57 5.06
C GLU A 503 55.06 -18.16 4.06
N ASN A 504 54.05 -17.38 3.74
CA ASN A 504 53.44 -17.30 2.41
C ASN A 504 52.16 -16.38 2.40
N ARG A 505 52.37 -15.13 2.77
CA ARG A 505 51.34 -14.11 2.47
C ARG A 505 52.02 -12.81 2.01
N SER A 506 52.66 -12.90 0.87
CA SER A 506 53.00 -11.68 0.13
C SER A 506 53.09 -12.05 -1.35
N ASN A 507 52.01 -11.94 -2.05
CA ASN A 507 51.95 -11.69 -3.49
C ASN A 507 50.50 -11.82 -3.99
N ILE A 508 49.63 -10.88 -3.66
CA ILE A 508 48.55 -10.41 -4.52
C ILE A 508 48.30 -8.94 -4.10
N SER A 509 49.18 -8.07 -4.54
CA SER A 509 48.85 -6.65 -4.68
C SER A 509 49.48 -6.21 -5.99
N GLY A 510 48.61 -6.01 -6.97
CA GLY A 510 48.99 -5.37 -8.23
C GLY A 510 48.30 -5.95 -9.42
N ALA A 511 47.11 -5.39 -9.73
CA ALA A 511 46.72 -5.01 -11.08
C ALA A 511 45.23 -4.60 -11.11
N VAL A 512 45.05 -3.30 -11.36
CA VAL A 512 43.93 -2.55 -11.92
C VAL A 512 42.69 -2.42 -11.04
#